data_7c4dfb9e2549b48b8388111677b59c94
#
_entry.id   7c4dfb9e2549b48b8388111677b59c94
#
_cell.length_a   1.000
_cell.length_b   1.000
_cell.length_c   1.000
_cell.angle_alpha   90.00
_cell.angle_beta   90.00
_cell.angle_gamma   90.00
#
_symmetry.space_group_name_H-M   'P 1'
#
loop_
_entity.id
_entity.type
_entity.pdbx_description
1 polymer ?
#
loop_
_entity_poly.entity_id
_entity_poly.type
_entity_poly.pdbx_seq_one_letter_code
_entity_poly.pdbx_strand_id
1 'polypeptide(L)'
;MIREFQRDDINKVADIWLDTNIKAHNFISAQYWESNYELVKEMLLQAEVYVCESNGEIQGFIGLNGDYIEGIFVCDRLQSQGIGKLLLDFVKESRTQLSLNVYQKNTSAIHFYKREGFEIQHSGLDEATGEKDYVMTWQHK
;
A
#
# COMPACT_ATOMS: atom_id res chain seq x y z
N MET A 1 6.59 4.41 15.31
CA MET A 1 7.63 3.36 15.24
C MET A 1 7.22 2.29 14.25
N ILE A 2 8.16 1.86 13.42
CA ILE A 2 7.89 0.82 12.42
C ILE A 2 8.38 -0.52 12.95
N ARG A 3 7.55 -1.54 12.84
CA ARG A 3 7.90 -2.90 13.25
C ARG A 3 7.30 -3.93 12.31
N GLU A 4 7.73 -5.17 12.43
CA GLU A 4 7.16 -6.26 11.65
C GLU A 4 5.72 -6.53 12.07
N PHE A 5 4.90 -6.90 11.10
CA PHE A 5 3.54 -7.36 11.30
C PHE A 5 3.54 -8.64 12.13
N GLN A 6 2.63 -8.73 13.08
CA GLN A 6 2.42 -9.92 13.90
C GLN A 6 1.01 -10.46 13.67
N ARG A 7 0.82 -11.75 13.88
CA ARG A 7 -0.46 -12.41 13.63
C ARG A 7 -1.64 -11.70 14.32
N ASP A 8 -1.42 -11.19 15.54
CA ASP A 8 -2.46 -10.47 16.29
C ASP A 8 -2.89 -9.16 15.66
N ASP A 9 -2.11 -8.63 14.70
CA ASP A 9 -2.42 -7.39 13.99
C ASP A 9 -3.41 -7.59 12.85
N ILE A 10 -3.75 -8.85 12.53
CA ILE A 10 -4.43 -9.21 11.27
C ILE A 10 -5.74 -8.45 11.06
N ASN A 11 -6.57 -8.36 12.07
CA ASN A 11 -7.87 -7.70 11.92
C ASN A 11 -7.71 -6.20 11.71
N LYS A 12 -6.84 -5.57 12.48
CA LYS A 12 -6.61 -4.13 12.36
C LYS A 12 -6.01 -3.77 11.01
N VAL A 13 -5.02 -4.54 10.57
CA VAL A 13 -4.35 -4.30 9.27
C VAL A 13 -5.33 -4.53 8.12
N ALA A 14 -6.11 -5.60 8.17
CA ALA A 14 -7.12 -5.88 7.13
C ALA A 14 -8.20 -4.80 7.09
N ASP A 15 -8.60 -4.25 8.24
CA ASP A 15 -9.57 -3.15 8.30
C ASP A 15 -9.01 -1.87 7.68
N ILE A 16 -7.75 -1.56 7.91
CA ILE A 16 -7.07 -0.43 7.26
C ILE A 16 -7.04 -0.63 5.75
N TRP A 17 -6.69 -1.84 5.30
CA TRP A 17 -6.70 -2.18 3.88
C TRP A 17 -8.07 -1.92 3.25
N LEU A 18 -9.14 -2.40 3.88
CA LEU A 18 -10.49 -2.26 3.36
C LEU A 18 -10.92 -0.78 3.30
N ASP A 19 -10.79 -0.07 4.41
CA ASP A 19 -11.25 1.32 4.51
C ASP A 19 -10.50 2.23 3.55
N THR A 20 -9.19 2.09 3.47
CA THR A 20 -8.37 2.96 2.61
C THR A 20 -8.64 2.71 1.14
N ASN A 21 -8.83 1.45 0.74
CA ASN A 21 -9.16 1.12 -0.65
C ASN A 21 -10.52 1.67 -1.05
N ILE A 22 -11.53 1.50 -0.22
CA ILE A 22 -12.87 2.03 -0.50
C ILE A 22 -12.81 3.54 -0.69
N LYS A 23 -12.08 4.25 0.16
CA LYS A 23 -12.00 5.72 0.09
C LYS A 23 -11.13 6.23 -1.05
N ALA A 24 -9.99 5.60 -1.29
CA ALA A 24 -9.06 6.03 -2.32
C ALA A 24 -9.52 5.66 -3.74
N HIS A 25 -10.31 4.62 -3.86
CA HIS A 25 -10.70 4.05 -5.14
C HIS A 25 -12.22 4.04 -5.31
N ASN A 26 -12.83 5.22 -5.18
CA ASN A 26 -14.30 5.37 -5.28
C ASN A 26 -14.88 5.04 -6.66
N PHE A 27 -14.02 4.90 -7.66
CA PHE A 27 -14.37 4.46 -9.02
C PHE A 27 -14.50 2.94 -9.13
N ILE A 28 -14.22 2.20 -8.05
CA ILE A 28 -14.40 0.76 -7.94
C ILE A 28 -15.43 0.51 -6.85
N SER A 29 -16.35 -0.42 -7.05
CA SER A 29 -17.41 -0.68 -6.10
C SER A 29 -16.85 -1.16 -4.75
N ALA A 30 -17.42 -0.69 -3.64
CA ALA A 30 -17.03 -1.13 -2.30
C ALA A 30 -17.16 -2.64 -2.14
N GLN A 31 -18.14 -3.24 -2.81
CA GLN A 31 -18.38 -4.68 -2.77
C GLN A 31 -17.17 -5.48 -3.28
N TYR A 32 -16.44 -4.96 -4.26
CA TYR A 32 -15.22 -5.60 -4.77
C TYR A 32 -14.21 -5.76 -3.63
N TRP A 33 -13.98 -4.70 -2.87
CA TRP A 33 -13.04 -4.71 -1.76
C TRP A 33 -13.53 -5.59 -0.62
N GLU A 34 -14.80 -5.48 -0.27
CA GLU A 34 -15.42 -6.27 0.78
C GLU A 34 -15.36 -7.77 0.48
N SER A 35 -15.58 -8.16 -0.77
CA SER A 35 -15.55 -9.57 -1.18
C SER A 35 -14.14 -10.17 -1.14
N ASN A 36 -13.10 -9.35 -1.13
CA ASN A 36 -11.71 -9.80 -1.06
C ASN A 36 -11.11 -9.75 0.36
N TYR A 37 -11.90 -9.30 1.34
CA TYR A 37 -11.39 -9.07 2.70
C TYR A 37 -10.77 -10.31 3.34
N GLU A 38 -11.45 -11.45 3.28
CA GLU A 38 -10.96 -12.69 3.88
C GLU A 38 -9.72 -13.22 3.15
N LEU A 39 -9.69 -13.10 1.83
CA LEU A 39 -8.53 -13.49 1.03
C LEU A 39 -7.30 -12.65 1.39
N VAL A 40 -7.49 -11.35 1.59
CA VAL A 40 -6.40 -10.45 1.95
C VAL A 40 -5.82 -10.81 3.31
N LYS A 41 -6.64 -11.23 4.27
CA LYS A 41 -6.14 -11.71 5.57
C LYS A 41 -5.18 -12.89 5.38
N GLU A 42 -5.54 -13.84 4.53
CA GLU A 42 -4.67 -14.98 4.25
C GLU A 42 -3.36 -14.55 3.59
N MET A 43 -3.44 -13.61 2.66
CA MET A 43 -2.27 -13.07 1.96
C MET A 43 -1.33 -12.33 2.92
N LEU A 44 -1.89 -11.55 3.84
CA LEU A 44 -1.11 -10.80 4.83
C LEU A 44 -0.28 -11.71 5.73
N LEU A 45 -0.80 -12.89 6.05
CA LEU A 45 -0.08 -13.85 6.88
C LEU A 45 1.16 -14.43 6.19
N GLN A 46 1.22 -14.35 4.87
CA GLN A 46 2.31 -14.92 4.06
C GLN A 46 3.22 -13.86 3.44
N ALA A 47 2.83 -12.59 3.48
CA ALA A 47 3.59 -11.51 2.87
C ALA A 47 4.59 -10.91 3.85
N GLU A 48 5.52 -10.13 3.32
CA GLU A 48 6.40 -9.29 4.14
C GLU A 48 5.65 -7.99 4.42
N VAL A 49 5.31 -7.74 5.69
CA VAL A 49 4.48 -6.59 6.08
C VAL A 49 5.11 -5.87 7.26
N TYR A 50 5.18 -4.55 7.18
CA TYR A 50 5.63 -3.69 8.27
C TYR A 50 4.52 -2.72 8.64
N VAL A 51 4.33 -2.51 9.93
CA VAL A 51 3.30 -1.61 10.44
C VAL A 51 3.95 -0.39 11.10
N CYS A 52 3.27 0.74 11.03
CA CYS A 52 3.65 1.93 11.77
C CYS A 52 2.73 2.02 12.97
N GLU A 53 3.30 1.94 14.16
CA GLU A 53 2.55 1.93 15.42
C GLU A 53 2.92 3.13 16.28
N SER A 54 1.94 3.74 16.91
CA SER A 54 2.14 4.82 17.86
C SER A 54 1.13 4.68 18.99
N ASN A 55 1.60 4.70 20.24
CA ASN A 55 0.76 4.59 21.43
C ASN A 55 -0.13 3.35 21.43
N GLY A 56 0.40 2.23 20.94
CA GLY A 56 -0.32 0.97 20.87
C GLY A 56 -1.32 0.86 19.73
N GLU A 57 -1.40 1.88 18.85
CA GLU A 57 -2.30 1.85 17.69
C GLU A 57 -1.53 1.77 16.38
N ILE A 58 -2.00 0.89 15.49
CA ILE A 58 -1.46 0.79 14.14
C ILE A 58 -2.05 1.92 13.31
N GLN A 59 -1.18 2.73 12.69
CA GLN A 59 -1.56 3.91 11.92
C GLN A 59 -1.49 3.67 10.41
N GLY A 60 -0.78 2.65 9.99
CA GLY A 60 -0.62 2.31 8.60
C GLY A 60 0.30 1.11 8.44
N PHE A 61 0.41 0.64 7.22
CA PHE A 61 1.30 -0.50 6.91
C PHE A 61 1.74 -0.49 5.45
N ILE A 62 2.81 -1.23 5.17
CA ILE A 62 3.29 -1.49 3.82
C ILE A 62 3.41 -3.01 3.65
N GLY A 63 2.93 -3.52 2.53
CA GLY A 63 3.05 -4.93 2.17
C GLY A 63 3.94 -5.10 0.95
N LEU A 64 4.79 -6.12 0.98
CA LEU A 64 5.78 -6.39 -0.06
C LEU A 64 5.77 -7.85 -0.47
N ASN A 65 6.16 -8.07 -1.71
CA ASN A 65 6.48 -9.39 -2.24
C ASN A 65 7.80 -9.23 -2.99
N GLY A 66 8.93 -9.57 -2.34
CA GLY A 66 10.25 -9.26 -2.88
C GLY A 66 10.46 -7.76 -3.01
N ASP A 67 10.77 -7.29 -4.22
CA ASP A 67 10.94 -5.87 -4.52
C ASP A 67 9.65 -5.19 -4.98
N TYR A 68 8.54 -5.94 -5.00
CA TYR A 68 7.25 -5.40 -5.40
C TYR A 68 6.48 -4.93 -4.19
N ILE A 69 6.02 -3.67 -4.22
CA ILE A 69 5.16 -3.10 -3.18
C ILE A 69 3.71 -3.45 -3.53
N GLU A 70 3.07 -4.27 -2.69
CA GLU A 70 1.65 -4.58 -2.85
C GLU A 70 0.78 -3.36 -2.53
N GLY A 71 1.23 -2.52 -1.61
CA GLY A 71 0.57 -1.26 -1.29
C GLY A 71 1.09 -0.63 -0.02
N ILE A 72 0.83 0.66 0.12
CA ILE A 72 1.06 1.43 1.34
C ILE A 72 -0.28 2.00 1.76
N PHE A 73 -0.69 1.73 2.98
CA PHE A 73 -2.01 2.08 3.47
C PHE A 73 -1.90 2.83 4.79
N VAL A 74 -2.48 4.02 4.87
CA VAL A 74 -2.45 4.88 6.06
C VAL A 74 -3.88 5.20 6.45
N CYS A 75 -4.21 5.09 7.73
CA CYS A 75 -5.53 5.46 8.24
C CYS A 75 -5.93 6.85 7.74
N ASP A 76 -7.17 6.99 7.29
CA ASP A 76 -7.67 8.21 6.65
C ASP A 76 -7.40 9.48 7.46
N ARG A 77 -7.71 9.45 8.75
CA ARG A 77 -7.50 10.60 9.66
C ARG A 77 -6.03 10.97 9.85
N LEU A 78 -5.10 10.11 9.44
CA LEU A 78 -3.66 10.28 9.65
C LEU A 78 -2.90 10.49 8.35
N GLN A 79 -3.58 10.56 7.22
CA GLN A 79 -2.94 10.80 5.92
C GLN A 79 -2.33 12.20 5.88
N SER A 80 -1.31 12.37 5.05
CA SER A 80 -0.55 13.62 4.89
C SER A 80 0.26 14.04 6.12
N GLN A 81 0.51 13.10 7.04
CA GLN A 81 1.35 13.35 8.24
C GLN A 81 2.71 12.65 8.15
N GLY A 82 3.08 12.17 6.97
CA GLY A 82 4.39 11.56 6.76
C GLY A 82 4.50 10.07 7.08
N ILE A 83 3.42 9.41 7.46
CA ILE A 83 3.43 7.98 7.81
C ILE A 83 3.78 7.11 6.59
N GLY A 84 3.20 7.40 5.43
CA GLY A 84 3.51 6.69 4.19
C GLY A 84 4.99 6.82 3.83
N LYS A 85 5.55 8.00 3.99
CA LYS A 85 6.97 8.26 3.74
C LYS A 85 7.85 7.48 4.71
N LEU A 86 7.50 7.43 6.00
CA LEU A 86 8.25 6.66 7.00
C LEU A 86 8.29 5.18 6.63
N LEU A 87 7.16 4.61 6.24
CA LEU A 87 7.07 3.21 5.83
C LEU A 87 7.91 2.94 4.59
N LEU A 88 7.82 3.82 3.61
CA LEU A 88 8.56 3.67 2.36
C LEU A 88 10.06 3.82 2.58
N ASP A 89 10.49 4.80 3.36
CA ASP A 89 11.90 5.02 3.68
C ASP A 89 12.50 3.83 4.42
N PHE A 90 11.72 3.23 5.33
CA PHE A 90 12.15 2.02 6.04
C PHE A 90 12.48 0.88 5.07
N VAL A 91 11.61 0.66 4.09
CA VAL A 91 11.80 -0.39 3.09
C VAL A 91 12.96 -0.07 2.14
N LYS A 92 13.11 1.19 1.75
CA LYS A 92 14.19 1.63 0.85
C LYS A 92 15.58 1.34 1.42
N GLU A 93 15.73 1.32 2.74
CA GLU A 93 17.00 1.04 3.39
C GLU A 93 17.53 -0.35 3.07
N SER A 94 16.67 -1.31 2.82
CA SER A 94 17.03 -2.71 2.57
C SER A 94 16.85 -3.14 1.11
N ARG A 95 16.53 -2.20 0.21
CA ARG A 95 16.25 -2.51 -1.20
C ARG A 95 17.09 -1.64 -2.13
N THR A 96 17.47 -2.19 -3.27
CA THR A 96 18.15 -1.44 -4.33
C THR A 96 17.16 -0.97 -5.40
N GLN A 97 16.02 -1.58 -5.46
CA GLN A 97 14.95 -1.23 -6.41
C GLN A 97 13.60 -1.62 -5.85
N LEU A 98 12.56 -0.94 -6.27
CA LEU A 98 11.17 -1.23 -5.91
C LEU A 98 10.27 -0.99 -7.11
N SER A 99 9.18 -1.74 -7.19
CA SER A 99 8.15 -1.52 -8.21
C SER A 99 6.77 -1.62 -7.58
N LEU A 100 5.80 -1.02 -8.25
CA LEU A 100 4.39 -1.07 -7.81
C LEU A 100 3.46 -0.83 -8.99
N ASN A 101 2.19 -1.17 -8.79
CA ASN A 101 1.11 -0.74 -9.67
C ASN A 101 0.23 0.26 -8.92
N VAL A 102 -0.26 1.26 -9.64
CA VAL A 102 -1.15 2.28 -9.08
C VAL A 102 -2.22 2.63 -10.11
N TYR A 103 -3.47 2.71 -9.70
CA TYR A 103 -4.55 3.10 -10.62
C TYR A 103 -4.32 4.51 -11.13
N GLN A 104 -4.55 4.73 -12.43
CA GLN A 104 -4.35 6.05 -13.07
C GLN A 104 -5.23 7.13 -12.44
N LYS A 105 -6.40 6.75 -11.94
CA LYS A 105 -7.35 7.65 -11.29
C LYS A 105 -6.93 8.04 -9.87
N ASN A 106 -6.00 7.31 -9.26
CA ASN A 106 -5.50 7.61 -7.92
C ASN A 106 -4.35 8.63 -8.01
N THR A 107 -4.71 9.88 -8.32
CA THR A 107 -3.73 10.93 -8.57
C THR A 107 -2.92 11.31 -7.33
N SER A 108 -3.51 11.24 -6.15
CA SER A 108 -2.80 11.53 -4.89
C SER A 108 -1.66 10.53 -4.65
N ALA A 109 -1.91 9.24 -4.89
CA ALA A 109 -0.88 8.21 -4.74
C ALA A 109 0.23 8.39 -5.78
N ILE A 110 -0.13 8.69 -7.03
CA ILE A 110 0.85 8.93 -8.09
C ILE A 110 1.77 10.10 -7.71
N HIS A 111 1.21 11.20 -7.22
CA HIS A 111 1.99 12.36 -6.77
C HIS A 111 2.91 12.00 -5.61
N PHE A 112 2.43 11.21 -4.66
CA PHE A 112 3.22 10.74 -3.52
C PHE A 112 4.42 9.94 -4.01
N TYR A 113 4.20 8.93 -4.87
CA TYR A 113 5.29 8.09 -5.36
C TYR A 113 6.30 8.89 -6.19
N LYS A 114 5.84 9.84 -7.01
CA LYS A 114 6.74 10.71 -7.77
C LYS A 114 7.63 11.54 -6.84
N ARG A 115 7.08 12.10 -5.79
CA ARG A 115 7.87 12.85 -4.78
C ARG A 115 8.91 11.97 -4.12
N GLU A 116 8.61 10.68 -3.97
CA GLU A 116 9.51 9.73 -3.32
C GLU A 116 10.50 9.09 -4.30
N GLY A 117 10.57 9.59 -5.53
CA GLY A 117 11.57 9.16 -6.50
C GLY A 117 11.14 8.06 -7.46
N PHE A 118 9.86 7.71 -7.48
CA PHE A 118 9.34 6.71 -8.42
C PHE A 118 9.03 7.35 -9.76
N GLU A 119 9.22 6.60 -10.82
CA GLU A 119 8.93 7.02 -12.20
C GLU A 119 7.95 6.06 -12.84
N ILE A 120 7.06 6.58 -13.69
CA ILE A 120 6.14 5.78 -14.48
C ILE A 120 6.93 5.07 -15.57
N GLN A 121 6.84 3.74 -15.64
CA GLN A 121 7.50 2.94 -16.67
C GLN A 121 6.57 2.64 -17.84
N HIS A 122 5.36 2.25 -17.55
CA HIS A 122 4.35 1.99 -18.59
C HIS A 122 2.96 1.97 -17.98
N SER A 123 1.94 2.01 -18.86
CA SER A 123 0.55 1.87 -18.46
C SER A 123 0.09 0.43 -18.68
N GLY A 124 -0.92 0.02 -17.95
CA GLY A 124 -1.51 -1.29 -18.04
C GLY A 124 -2.97 -1.29 -17.69
N LEU A 125 -3.51 -2.47 -17.49
CA LEU A 125 -4.91 -2.68 -17.15
C LEU A 125 -5.01 -3.69 -16.01
N ASP A 126 -5.75 -3.33 -14.98
CA ASP A 126 -6.10 -4.27 -13.92
C ASP A 126 -7.33 -5.05 -14.40
N GLU A 127 -7.13 -6.28 -14.82
CA GLU A 127 -8.20 -7.10 -15.39
C GLU A 127 -9.31 -7.40 -14.39
N ALA A 128 -8.99 -7.46 -13.10
CA ALA A 128 -9.97 -7.75 -12.06
C ALA A 128 -11.02 -6.63 -11.92
N THR A 129 -10.64 -5.39 -12.17
CA THR A 129 -11.52 -4.23 -12.00
C THR A 129 -11.87 -3.54 -13.31
N GLY A 130 -11.09 -3.80 -14.38
CA GLY A 130 -11.23 -3.10 -15.66
C GLY A 130 -10.65 -1.70 -15.64
N GLU A 131 -9.95 -1.29 -14.57
CA GLU A 131 -9.36 0.03 -14.44
C GLU A 131 -7.94 0.07 -14.97
N LYS A 132 -7.58 1.19 -15.59
CA LYS A 132 -6.22 1.41 -16.09
C LYS A 132 -5.29 1.74 -14.92
N ASP A 133 -4.06 1.25 -15.00
CA ASP A 133 -3.05 1.52 -13.99
C ASP A 133 -1.72 1.93 -14.63
N TYR A 134 -0.76 2.30 -13.78
CA TYR A 134 0.63 2.51 -14.15
C TYR A 134 1.50 1.54 -13.37
N VAL A 135 2.60 1.12 -13.99
CA VAL A 135 3.71 0.49 -13.29
C VAL A 135 4.73 1.59 -13.00
N MET A 136 5.10 1.74 -11.75
CA MET A 136 6.09 2.72 -11.30
C MET A 136 7.27 2.01 -10.68
N THR A 137 8.47 2.57 -10.84
CA THR A 137 9.69 1.98 -10.30
C THR A 137 10.58 3.02 -9.63
N TRP A 138 11.34 2.54 -8.67
CA TRP A 138 12.36 3.31 -7.96
C TRP A 138 13.65 2.51 -7.93
N GLN A 139 14.78 3.19 -8.08
CA GLN A 139 16.11 2.58 -7.95
C GLN A 139 16.95 3.41 -6.99
N HIS A 140 17.69 2.72 -6.15
CA HIS A 140 18.66 3.35 -5.26
C HIS A 140 19.81 3.92 -6.09
N LYS A 141 20.20 5.14 -5.81
CA LYS A 141 21.29 5.82 -6.54
C LYS A 141 22.63 5.68 -5.84
#